data_518343dbad9845a1825cb0c4ea9f2710
#
_entry.id   518343dbad9845a1825cb0c4ea9f2710
#
_cell.length_a   1.000
_cell.length_b   1.000
_cell.length_c   1.000
_cell.angle_alpha   90.00
_cell.angle_beta   90.00
_cell.angle_gamma   90.00
#
_symmetry.space_group_name_H-M   'P 1'
#
loop_
_entity.id
_entity.type
_entity.pdbx_description
1 polymer ?
#
loop_
_entity_poly.entity_id
_entity_poly.type
_entity_poly.pdbx_seq_one_letter_code
_entity_poly.pdbx_strand_id
1 'polypeptide(L)'
;MFALVLTSCLALVPTPVVHRQVSAVVSTAGFRMAAMDRRAVLGTSAGAALAAALPTAAHAGDELIYRPQPGSLAGTTVLITGANTGLGLESAKRLAQAGASVVVTARTQSKADGAARKVMSEVRAKSEGQRVLGVSLDLADLESVRTLPARLETALGAKDAPIDVLLNNAGVMAIPERLETADGFEKTVGINHLGHFALVGALLPSLKRAVGGFRVINVSSDAHRFADGKSIQSALDANLDPAYSAGGWGNYGLSKAANVLFTVELQTRIEAAGLKGSAVSLHPGLVQTDLQRYIVGGVSAEDTRVSETAAAPTGVGKFLKEKLLDKVVIPVEVGANTQVFLAAAADAGGDRTAKPKLYFDNMKAVKPNEAAADPALARKLWDISEKLTKTTIRF
;
A
#
# COMPACT_ATOMS: atom_id res chain seq x y z
N MET A 1 46.68 -27.38 -43.62
CA MET A 1 47.09 -28.43 -42.69
C MET A 1 46.57 -28.05 -41.30
N PHE A 2 45.78 -28.92 -40.72
CA PHE A 2 45.20 -28.94 -39.40
C PHE A 2 44.02 -28.00 -39.06
N ALA A 3 42.85 -28.66 -38.97
CA ALA A 3 41.58 -28.15 -38.48
C ALA A 3 41.59 -28.04 -36.96
N LEU A 4 40.95 -27.02 -36.44
CA LEU A 4 40.59 -26.90 -35.00
C LEU A 4 39.07 -27.09 -34.88
N VAL A 5 38.70 -28.14 -34.10
CA VAL A 5 37.35 -28.45 -33.70
C VAL A 5 37.00 -27.59 -32.47
N LEU A 6 36.01 -26.72 -32.56
CA LEU A 6 35.41 -26.03 -31.43
C LEU A 6 34.17 -26.81 -30.99
N THR A 7 34.24 -27.41 -29.82
CA THR A 7 33.09 -28.04 -29.16
C THR A 7 32.38 -27.00 -28.33
N SER A 8 31.14 -26.61 -28.75
CA SER A 8 30.27 -25.71 -28.00
C SER A 8 29.52 -26.50 -26.93
N CYS A 9 29.74 -26.16 -25.68
CA CYS A 9 28.85 -26.55 -24.59
C CYS A 9 27.65 -25.57 -24.56
N LEU A 10 26.50 -26.01 -25.08
CA LEU A 10 25.23 -25.36 -24.78
C LEU A 10 24.77 -25.77 -23.38
N ALA A 11 24.76 -24.84 -22.44
CA ALA A 11 24.06 -24.99 -21.19
C ALA A 11 22.56 -24.77 -21.44
N LEU A 12 21.77 -25.79 -21.26
CA LEU A 12 20.31 -25.73 -21.26
C LEU A 12 19.85 -25.00 -19.99
N VAL A 13 19.28 -23.83 -20.19
CA VAL A 13 18.49 -23.11 -19.18
C VAL A 13 17.05 -23.61 -19.30
N PRO A 14 16.42 -24.15 -18.26
CA PRO A 14 15.03 -24.52 -18.34
C PRO A 14 14.13 -23.26 -18.32
N THR A 15 13.45 -23.02 -19.43
CA THR A 15 12.37 -22.04 -19.50
C THR A 15 11.16 -22.53 -18.70
N PRO A 16 10.53 -21.69 -17.87
CA PRO A 16 9.30 -22.06 -17.20
C PRO A 16 8.16 -22.10 -18.22
N VAL A 17 7.47 -23.24 -18.26
CA VAL A 17 6.24 -23.44 -19.02
C VAL A 17 5.16 -22.53 -18.44
N VAL A 18 4.83 -21.47 -19.16
CA VAL A 18 3.74 -20.56 -18.82
C VAL A 18 2.43 -21.21 -19.23
N HIS A 19 1.59 -21.54 -18.28
CA HIS A 19 0.21 -21.93 -18.51
C HIS A 19 -0.59 -20.80 -19.19
N ARG A 20 -0.79 -20.97 -20.47
CA ARG A 20 -1.72 -20.21 -21.31
C ARG A 20 -3.10 -20.80 -21.05
N GLN A 21 -3.90 -20.23 -20.13
CA GLN A 21 -5.37 -20.48 -20.11
C GLN A 21 -6.17 -19.71 -19.04
N VAL A 22 -5.82 -18.48 -18.64
CA VAL A 22 -6.72 -17.66 -17.80
C VAL A 22 -6.96 -16.24 -18.36
N SER A 23 -6.35 -15.89 -19.51
CA SER A 23 -6.44 -14.51 -20.04
C SER A 23 -7.67 -14.20 -20.90
N ALA A 24 -8.62 -15.11 -21.06
CA ALA A 24 -9.71 -14.93 -22.03
C ALA A 24 -11.07 -14.54 -21.45
N VAL A 25 -11.25 -14.42 -20.14
CA VAL A 25 -12.59 -14.17 -19.54
C VAL A 25 -12.75 -12.76 -18.94
N VAL A 26 -11.67 -11.97 -18.82
CA VAL A 26 -11.74 -10.63 -18.16
C VAL A 26 -11.95 -9.48 -19.15
N SER A 27 -11.98 -9.72 -20.44
CA SER A 27 -11.97 -8.64 -21.48
C SER A 27 -13.33 -8.13 -21.94
N THR A 28 -14.47 -8.63 -21.48
CA THR A 28 -15.77 -8.27 -22.07
C THR A 28 -16.89 -7.85 -21.10
N ALA A 29 -16.59 -7.49 -19.88
CA ALA A 29 -17.58 -6.83 -19.03
C ALA A 29 -17.32 -5.30 -18.95
N GLY A 30 -17.60 -4.61 -20.06
CA GLY A 30 -17.76 -3.16 -20.07
C GLY A 30 -19.01 -2.77 -19.29
N PHE A 31 -18.87 -2.47 -18.01
CA PHE A 31 -19.96 -1.98 -17.18
C PHE A 31 -20.20 -0.50 -17.49
N ARG A 32 -21.15 -0.19 -18.36
CA ARG A 32 -21.76 1.14 -18.46
C ARG A 32 -22.68 1.32 -17.25
N MET A 33 -22.27 2.08 -16.26
CA MET A 33 -23.18 2.59 -15.24
C MET A 33 -24.08 3.64 -15.88
N ALA A 34 -25.35 3.26 -16.12
CA ALA A 34 -26.42 4.21 -16.35
C ALA A 34 -26.63 5.04 -15.06
N ALA A 35 -26.90 6.33 -15.21
CA ALA A 35 -27.15 7.27 -14.13
C ALA A 35 -28.23 6.73 -13.19
N MET A 36 -27.84 6.37 -11.98
CA MET A 36 -28.78 5.99 -10.92
C MET A 36 -29.26 7.23 -10.18
N ASP A 37 -30.59 7.34 -10.09
CA ASP A 37 -31.32 8.41 -9.42
C ASP A 37 -30.95 8.50 -7.93
N ARG A 38 -30.67 9.71 -7.45
CA ARG A 38 -30.19 10.02 -6.08
C ARG A 38 -31.14 9.61 -4.94
N ARG A 39 -32.35 9.14 -5.25
CA ARG A 39 -33.36 8.73 -4.25
C ARG A 39 -33.32 7.22 -3.88
N ALA A 40 -32.57 6.40 -4.61
CA ALA A 40 -32.51 4.94 -4.38
C ALA A 40 -31.35 4.49 -3.46
N VAL A 41 -30.52 5.39 -2.94
CA VAL A 41 -29.32 5.05 -2.14
C VAL A 41 -29.59 4.92 -0.63
N LEU A 42 -30.82 5.14 -0.20
CA LEU A 42 -31.20 4.98 1.21
C LEU A 42 -31.79 3.59 1.48
N GLY A 43 -30.98 2.58 1.38
CA GLY A 43 -31.39 1.23 1.80
C GLY A 43 -30.62 0.12 1.09
N THR A 44 -29.71 -0.53 1.80
CA THR A 44 -29.26 -1.91 1.57
C THR A 44 -28.41 -2.29 0.34
N SER A 45 -28.11 -1.41 -0.62
CA SER A 45 -27.60 -1.85 -1.93
C SER A 45 -26.09 -1.72 -2.17
N ALA A 46 -25.35 -0.95 -1.38
CA ALA A 46 -23.91 -0.77 -1.61
C ALA A 46 -23.08 -2.06 -1.34
N GLY A 47 -23.49 -2.85 -0.35
CA GLY A 47 -22.87 -4.14 -0.06
C GLY A 47 -23.20 -5.22 -1.10
N ALA A 48 -24.42 -5.19 -1.67
CA ALA A 48 -24.82 -6.15 -2.68
C ALA A 48 -24.25 -5.86 -4.07
N ALA A 49 -24.03 -4.59 -4.42
CA ALA A 49 -23.40 -4.20 -5.68
C ALA A 49 -21.90 -4.58 -5.71
N LEU A 50 -21.22 -4.52 -4.57
CA LEU A 50 -19.83 -4.98 -4.46
C LEU A 50 -19.74 -6.51 -4.65
N ALA A 51 -20.74 -7.25 -4.18
CA ALA A 51 -20.82 -8.70 -4.29
C ALA A 51 -21.10 -9.19 -5.70
N ALA A 52 -21.85 -8.43 -6.51
CA ALA A 52 -22.21 -8.81 -7.88
C ALA A 52 -21.09 -8.55 -8.90
N ALA A 53 -20.10 -7.73 -8.55
CA ALA A 53 -18.97 -7.39 -9.40
C ALA A 53 -17.73 -8.26 -9.17
N LEU A 54 -17.77 -9.19 -8.20
CA LEU A 54 -16.62 -10.04 -7.90
C LEU A 54 -16.64 -11.29 -8.76
N PRO A 55 -15.56 -11.63 -9.50
CA PRO A 55 -15.46 -12.91 -10.18
C PRO A 55 -15.52 -14.02 -9.14
N THR A 56 -16.29 -15.05 -9.42
CA THR A 56 -16.35 -16.29 -8.61
C THR A 56 -14.94 -16.81 -8.41
N ALA A 57 -14.47 -16.81 -7.15
CA ALA A 57 -13.17 -17.33 -6.80
C ALA A 57 -13.05 -18.78 -7.24
N ALA A 58 -12.24 -19.04 -8.25
CA ALA A 58 -11.66 -20.36 -8.47
C ALA A 58 -10.86 -20.70 -7.21
N HIS A 59 -10.96 -21.92 -6.75
CA HIS A 59 -10.38 -22.47 -5.52
C HIS A 59 -8.99 -21.92 -5.22
N ALA A 60 -8.83 -21.31 -4.05
CA ALA A 60 -7.56 -20.81 -3.51
C ALA A 60 -6.67 -21.98 -3.00
N GLY A 61 -6.32 -22.87 -3.89
CA GLY A 61 -5.35 -23.92 -3.63
C GLY A 61 -4.23 -23.79 -4.65
N ASP A 62 -3.06 -23.31 -4.24
CA ASP A 62 -1.81 -23.15 -4.99
C ASP A 62 -1.51 -21.75 -5.57
N GLU A 63 -2.01 -20.65 -5.03
CA GLU A 63 -1.43 -19.35 -5.33
C GLU A 63 0.00 -19.28 -4.76
N LEU A 64 0.97 -19.19 -5.67
CA LEU A 64 2.40 -19.16 -5.33
C LEU A 64 2.69 -17.95 -4.45
N ILE A 65 3.12 -18.19 -3.21
CA ILE A 65 3.58 -17.13 -2.32
C ILE A 65 4.94 -16.63 -2.83
N TYR A 66 4.99 -15.37 -3.27
CA TYR A 66 6.24 -14.76 -3.72
C TYR A 66 7.23 -14.60 -2.54
N ARG A 67 8.38 -15.20 -2.65
CA ARG A 67 9.48 -15.13 -1.68
C ARG A 67 10.73 -14.67 -2.40
N PRO A 68 11.29 -13.49 -2.08
CA PRO A 68 12.59 -13.09 -2.60
C PRO A 68 13.68 -14.09 -2.19
N GLN A 69 14.68 -14.23 -3.02
CA GLN A 69 15.80 -15.16 -2.74
C GLN A 69 16.52 -14.76 -1.44
N PRO A 70 16.88 -15.71 -0.55
CA PRO A 70 17.67 -15.42 0.63
C PRO A 70 18.96 -14.68 0.26
N GLY A 71 19.26 -13.60 1.00
CA GLY A 71 20.45 -12.78 0.76
C GLY A 71 20.34 -11.76 -0.38
N SER A 72 19.28 -11.81 -1.22
CA SER A 72 19.13 -10.89 -2.37
C SER A 72 18.94 -9.42 -1.95
N LEU A 73 18.55 -9.18 -0.71
CA LEU A 73 18.35 -7.84 -0.16
C LEU A 73 19.40 -7.44 0.89
N ALA A 74 20.53 -8.14 0.94
CA ALA A 74 21.62 -7.76 1.83
C ALA A 74 22.07 -6.32 1.55
N GLY A 75 22.22 -5.52 2.61
CA GLY A 75 22.54 -4.08 2.50
C GLY A 75 21.37 -3.15 2.15
N THR A 76 20.17 -3.70 1.88
CA THR A 76 18.96 -2.91 1.61
C THR A 76 18.25 -2.57 2.91
N THR A 77 17.85 -1.31 3.08
CA THR A 77 17.02 -0.84 4.20
C THR A 77 15.61 -0.56 3.73
N VAL A 78 14.62 -1.22 4.37
CA VAL A 78 13.20 -1.06 4.06
C VAL A 78 12.46 -0.50 5.27
N LEU A 79 11.75 0.62 5.11
CA LEU A 79 10.83 1.14 6.13
C LEU A 79 9.39 0.83 5.73
N ILE A 80 8.62 0.25 6.66
CA ILE A 80 7.23 -0.17 6.42
C ILE A 80 6.31 0.47 7.43
N THR A 81 5.30 1.22 6.96
CA THR A 81 4.30 1.81 7.85
C THR A 81 3.24 0.78 8.24
N GLY A 82 2.80 0.79 9.52
CA GLY A 82 1.78 -0.12 10.01
C GLY A 82 2.17 -1.61 9.93
N ALA A 83 3.44 -1.91 10.21
CA ALA A 83 4.00 -3.25 10.07
C ALA A 83 3.86 -4.14 11.32
N ASN A 84 2.99 -3.79 12.25
CA ASN A 84 2.76 -4.59 13.47
C ASN A 84 1.74 -5.71 13.27
N THR A 85 0.95 -5.67 12.21
CA THR A 85 -0.04 -6.71 11.86
C THR A 85 -0.20 -6.86 10.34
N GLY A 86 -0.96 -7.85 9.89
CA GLY A 86 -1.45 -8.02 8.53
C GLY A 86 -0.36 -7.98 7.46
N LEU A 87 -0.68 -7.30 6.36
CA LEU A 87 0.19 -7.23 5.17
C LEU A 87 1.56 -6.64 5.46
N GLY A 88 1.61 -5.58 6.29
CA GLY A 88 2.87 -4.93 6.65
C GLY A 88 3.80 -5.85 7.42
N LEU A 89 3.28 -6.61 8.39
CA LEU A 89 4.05 -7.58 9.17
C LEU A 89 4.55 -8.73 8.29
N GLU A 90 3.68 -9.26 7.43
CA GLU A 90 4.05 -10.35 6.52
C GLU A 90 5.13 -9.90 5.51
N SER A 91 5.03 -8.67 5.00
CA SER A 91 6.05 -8.11 4.14
C SER A 91 7.38 -7.93 4.87
N ALA A 92 7.34 -7.42 6.11
CA ALA A 92 8.53 -7.27 6.94
C ALA A 92 9.27 -8.60 7.14
N LYS A 93 8.53 -9.68 7.41
CA LYS A 93 9.10 -11.03 7.57
C LYS A 93 9.82 -11.50 6.33
N ARG A 94 9.16 -11.44 5.16
CA ARG A 94 9.74 -11.93 3.90
C ARG A 94 10.93 -11.11 3.44
N LEU A 95 10.86 -9.79 3.58
CA LEU A 95 11.97 -8.90 3.23
C LEU A 95 13.16 -9.11 4.17
N ALA A 96 12.92 -9.31 5.47
CA ALA A 96 13.97 -9.65 6.42
C ALA A 96 14.57 -11.05 6.14
N GLN A 97 13.75 -12.05 5.79
CA GLN A 97 14.24 -13.39 5.37
C GLN A 97 15.10 -13.32 4.11
N ALA A 98 14.86 -12.35 3.24
CA ALA A 98 15.68 -12.08 2.06
C ALA A 98 16.96 -11.26 2.35
N GLY A 99 17.23 -10.91 3.62
CA GLY A 99 18.44 -10.23 4.05
C GLY A 99 18.32 -8.71 4.23
N ALA A 100 17.16 -8.11 3.99
CA ALA A 100 16.95 -6.67 4.21
C ALA A 100 17.05 -6.30 5.69
N SER A 101 17.60 -5.13 5.98
CA SER A 101 17.32 -4.42 7.23
C SER A 101 15.92 -3.83 7.16
N VAL A 102 15.09 -4.05 8.18
CA VAL A 102 13.69 -3.63 8.16
C VAL A 102 13.38 -2.72 9.36
N VAL A 103 12.87 -1.54 9.09
CA VAL A 103 12.26 -0.67 10.09
C VAL A 103 10.75 -0.91 10.07
N VAL A 104 10.22 -1.55 11.10
CA VAL A 104 8.79 -1.74 11.28
C VAL A 104 8.22 -0.60 12.10
N THR A 105 7.13 0.04 11.62
CA THR A 105 6.51 1.09 12.40
C THR A 105 5.11 0.70 12.90
N ALA A 106 4.76 1.23 14.07
CA ALA A 106 3.44 1.12 14.68
C ALA A 106 3.15 2.38 15.51
N ARG A 107 1.89 2.63 15.88
CA ARG A 107 1.48 3.83 16.63
C ARG A 107 2.19 4.00 17.98
N THR A 108 2.58 2.91 18.62
CA THR A 108 3.32 2.95 19.90
C THR A 108 4.64 2.21 19.78
N GLN A 109 5.66 2.65 20.52
CA GLN A 109 6.98 2.02 20.52
C GLN A 109 6.90 0.54 20.95
N SER A 110 6.09 0.23 21.97
CA SER A 110 5.92 -1.15 22.45
C SER A 110 5.40 -2.09 21.35
N LYS A 111 4.43 -1.63 20.51
CA LYS A 111 3.93 -2.41 19.36
C LYS A 111 4.96 -2.55 18.26
N ALA A 112 5.71 -1.51 17.98
CA ALA A 112 6.77 -1.54 16.98
C ALA A 112 7.88 -2.51 17.40
N ASP A 113 8.32 -2.46 18.66
CA ASP A 113 9.33 -3.38 19.22
C ASP A 113 8.84 -4.83 19.24
N GLY A 114 7.57 -5.05 19.62
CA GLY A 114 6.95 -6.37 19.57
C GLY A 114 6.95 -6.97 18.16
N ALA A 115 6.61 -6.15 17.16
CA ALA A 115 6.65 -6.56 15.77
C ALA A 115 8.08 -6.84 15.28
N ALA A 116 9.04 -5.99 15.62
CA ALA A 116 10.45 -6.19 15.26
C ALA A 116 10.99 -7.50 15.83
N ARG A 117 10.70 -7.80 17.12
CA ARG A 117 11.06 -9.10 17.73
C ARG A 117 10.42 -10.27 17.00
N LYS A 118 9.12 -10.18 16.65
CA LYS A 118 8.41 -11.22 15.90
C LYS A 118 9.02 -11.45 14.51
N VAL A 119 9.32 -10.39 13.77
CA VAL A 119 10.00 -10.51 12.46
C VAL A 119 11.35 -11.18 12.64
N MET A 120 12.15 -10.74 13.62
CA MET A 120 13.49 -11.25 13.84
C MET A 120 13.54 -12.72 14.28
N SER A 121 12.54 -13.18 15.01
CA SER A 121 12.44 -14.59 15.44
C SER A 121 12.19 -15.56 14.27
N GLU A 122 11.68 -15.06 13.14
CA GLU A 122 11.42 -15.87 11.94
C GLU A 122 12.58 -15.82 10.91
N VAL A 123 13.57 -14.96 11.10
CA VAL A 123 14.77 -14.89 10.22
C VAL A 123 15.70 -16.06 10.52
N ARG A 124 15.82 -17.00 9.57
CA ARG A 124 16.61 -18.22 9.73
C ARG A 124 18.11 -18.00 9.55
N ALA A 125 18.50 -17.16 8.59
CA ALA A 125 19.89 -16.82 8.33
C ALA A 125 20.00 -15.29 8.23
N LYS A 126 20.82 -14.69 9.09
CA LYS A 126 21.04 -13.25 9.11
C LYS A 126 22.13 -12.88 8.12
N SER A 127 21.90 -11.84 7.32
CA SER A 127 22.95 -11.17 6.57
C SER A 127 23.85 -10.36 7.50
N GLU A 128 25.09 -10.14 7.12
CA GLU A 128 26.00 -9.30 7.89
C GLU A 128 25.44 -7.88 8.03
N GLY A 129 25.45 -7.33 9.23
CA GLY A 129 24.90 -6.00 9.53
C GLY A 129 23.39 -5.89 9.48
N GLN A 130 22.65 -6.97 9.20
CA GLN A 130 21.18 -6.93 9.13
C GLN A 130 20.55 -6.57 10.47
N ARG A 131 19.60 -5.65 10.42
CA ARG A 131 18.85 -5.16 11.59
C ARG A 131 17.35 -5.18 11.34
N VAL A 132 16.57 -5.55 12.35
CA VAL A 132 15.11 -5.34 12.36
C VAL A 132 14.79 -4.48 13.57
N LEU A 133 14.23 -3.30 13.35
CA LEU A 133 14.05 -2.26 14.34
C LEU A 133 12.59 -1.84 14.41
N GLY A 134 12.10 -1.61 15.63
CA GLY A 134 10.80 -1.01 15.88
C GLY A 134 10.93 0.51 16.09
N VAL A 135 10.11 1.30 15.42
CA VAL A 135 10.05 2.75 15.61
C VAL A 135 8.60 3.20 15.65
N SER A 136 8.23 3.98 16.66
CA SER A 136 6.86 4.51 16.76
C SER A 136 6.57 5.53 15.66
N LEU A 137 5.37 5.42 15.05
CA LEU A 137 4.85 6.36 14.06
C LEU A 137 3.33 6.35 14.10
N ASP A 138 2.73 7.48 14.40
CA ASP A 138 1.30 7.71 14.23
C ASP A 138 1.06 8.65 13.03
N LEU A 139 0.45 8.12 11.97
CA LEU A 139 0.11 8.89 10.78
C LEU A 139 -1.13 9.79 10.98
N ALA A 140 -1.85 9.62 12.09
CA ALA A 140 -2.93 10.52 12.50
C ALA A 140 -2.42 11.75 13.26
N ASP A 141 -1.13 11.92 13.40
CA ASP A 141 -0.45 13.03 14.08
C ASP A 141 0.76 13.47 13.25
N LEU A 142 0.66 14.60 12.59
CA LEU A 142 1.74 15.13 11.76
C LEU A 142 2.99 15.49 12.57
N GLU A 143 2.87 15.76 13.86
CA GLU A 143 4.05 15.98 14.71
C GLU A 143 4.81 14.66 14.91
N SER A 144 4.10 13.56 15.09
CA SER A 144 4.71 12.23 15.08
C SER A 144 5.44 11.92 13.76
N VAL A 145 4.91 12.39 12.62
CA VAL A 145 5.58 12.23 11.32
C VAL A 145 6.83 13.12 11.23
N ARG A 146 6.74 14.40 11.62
CA ARG A 146 7.86 15.35 11.53
C ARG A 146 9.05 14.96 12.40
N THR A 147 8.78 14.35 13.55
CA THR A 147 9.82 13.93 14.52
C THR A 147 10.37 12.52 14.24
N LEU A 148 9.82 11.79 13.25
CA LEU A 148 10.30 10.46 12.90
C LEU A 148 11.78 10.43 12.47
N PRO A 149 12.33 11.39 11.66
CA PRO A 149 13.74 11.37 11.29
C PRO A 149 14.68 11.31 12.48
N ALA A 150 14.42 12.06 13.56
CA ALA A 150 15.23 12.03 14.78
C ALA A 150 15.16 10.66 15.50
N ARG A 151 13.99 10.02 15.52
CA ARG A 151 13.84 8.66 16.07
C ARG A 151 14.59 7.63 15.21
N LEU A 152 14.56 7.79 13.90
CA LEU A 152 15.32 6.94 12.97
C LEU A 152 16.82 7.14 13.12
N GLU A 153 17.30 8.38 13.29
CA GLU A 153 18.70 8.67 13.59
C GLU A 153 19.16 7.91 14.84
N THR A 154 18.39 7.97 15.91
CA THR A 154 18.67 7.20 17.13
C THR A 154 18.66 5.69 16.89
N ALA A 155 17.67 5.19 16.18
CA ALA A 155 17.50 3.75 15.93
C ALA A 155 18.55 3.18 14.96
N LEU A 156 18.87 3.92 13.91
CA LEU A 156 19.80 3.51 12.86
C LEU A 156 21.26 3.91 13.17
N GLY A 157 21.47 4.84 14.11
CA GLY A 157 22.79 5.29 14.54
C GLY A 157 23.45 6.29 13.59
N ALA A 158 22.71 6.87 12.66
CA ALA A 158 23.21 7.87 11.72
C ALA A 158 22.10 8.83 11.28
N LYS A 159 22.44 10.12 11.19
CA LYS A 159 21.55 11.12 10.61
C LYS A 159 21.29 10.83 9.14
N ASP A 160 20.01 10.92 8.75
CA ASP A 160 19.56 10.63 7.39
C ASP A 160 20.10 9.30 6.86
N ALA A 161 20.14 8.25 7.71
CA ALA A 161 20.57 6.92 7.29
C ALA A 161 19.80 6.49 6.02
N PRO A 162 20.46 5.82 5.05
CA PRO A 162 19.83 5.47 3.78
C PRO A 162 18.59 4.61 3.98
N ILE A 163 17.50 4.96 3.28
CA ILE A 163 16.29 4.14 3.16
C ILE A 163 16.10 3.85 1.66
N ASP A 164 16.28 2.59 1.29
CA ASP A 164 16.17 2.16 -0.10
C ASP A 164 14.72 1.96 -0.55
N VAL A 165 13.86 1.51 0.37
CA VAL A 165 12.44 1.29 0.10
C VAL A 165 11.59 1.87 1.23
N LEU A 166 10.66 2.73 0.87
CA LEU A 166 9.59 3.20 1.74
C LEU A 166 8.27 2.56 1.31
N LEU A 167 7.74 1.65 2.14
CA LEU A 167 6.46 1.00 1.92
C LEU A 167 5.38 1.69 2.76
N ASN A 168 4.60 2.56 2.14
CA ASN A 168 3.44 3.24 2.70
C ASN A 168 2.24 2.27 2.74
N ASN A 169 2.26 1.36 3.72
CA ASN A 169 1.30 0.26 3.85
C ASN A 169 0.16 0.58 4.83
N ALA A 170 0.40 1.38 5.85
CA ALA A 170 -0.61 1.68 6.86
C ALA A 170 -1.92 2.23 6.26
N GLY A 171 -3.04 1.94 6.90
CA GLY A 171 -4.31 2.48 6.48
C GLY A 171 -5.46 2.12 7.40
N VAL A 172 -6.56 2.83 7.21
CA VAL A 172 -7.86 2.58 7.84
C VAL A 172 -8.95 2.55 6.77
N MET A 173 -10.05 1.87 7.03
CA MET A 173 -11.12 1.66 6.07
C MET A 173 -12.48 1.62 6.77
N ALA A 174 -13.51 2.15 6.10
CA ALA A 174 -14.90 2.00 6.50
C ALA A 174 -15.15 2.41 7.97
N ILE A 175 -14.59 3.52 8.39
CA ILE A 175 -14.88 4.11 9.71
C ILE A 175 -16.36 4.51 9.66
N PRO A 176 -17.20 4.08 10.63
CA PRO A 176 -18.65 4.24 10.50
C PRO A 176 -19.12 5.69 10.63
N GLU A 177 -18.37 6.53 11.33
CA GLU A 177 -18.67 7.96 11.58
C GLU A 177 -17.43 8.82 11.27
N ARG A 178 -17.66 10.12 11.02
CA ARG A 178 -16.54 11.03 10.77
C ARG A 178 -15.71 11.24 12.03
N LEU A 179 -14.51 10.73 12.00
CA LEU A 179 -13.49 10.99 13.02
C LEU A 179 -12.40 11.89 12.43
N GLU A 180 -11.66 12.58 13.31
CA GLU A 180 -10.56 13.44 12.93
C GLU A 180 -9.20 12.94 13.42
N THR A 181 -8.16 13.34 12.72
CA THR A 181 -6.77 13.23 13.16
C THR A 181 -6.44 14.32 14.20
N ALA A 182 -5.27 14.26 14.82
CA ALA A 182 -4.80 15.31 15.73
C ALA A 182 -4.73 16.68 15.05
N ASP A 183 -4.54 16.70 13.73
CA ASP A 183 -4.44 17.92 12.92
C ASP A 183 -5.80 18.39 12.35
N GLY A 184 -6.91 17.73 12.70
CA GLY A 184 -8.27 18.08 12.29
C GLY A 184 -8.70 17.57 10.91
N PHE A 185 -7.95 16.68 10.27
CA PHE A 185 -8.33 16.07 8.99
C PHE A 185 -9.29 14.92 9.20
N GLU A 186 -10.18 14.67 8.21
CA GLU A 186 -10.95 13.42 8.19
C GLU A 186 -9.97 12.24 8.29
N LYS A 187 -10.26 11.31 9.22
CA LYS A 187 -9.30 10.32 9.69
C LYS A 187 -8.80 9.38 8.59
N THR A 188 -9.65 9.01 7.64
CA THR A 188 -9.28 8.10 6.55
C THR A 188 -8.34 8.77 5.56
N VAL A 189 -8.67 9.97 5.10
CA VAL A 189 -7.82 10.76 4.20
C VAL A 189 -6.55 11.20 4.93
N GLY A 190 -6.67 11.61 6.19
CA GLY A 190 -5.55 12.03 7.03
C GLY A 190 -4.49 10.94 7.17
N ILE A 191 -4.88 9.72 7.55
CA ILE A 191 -3.94 8.60 7.74
C ILE A 191 -3.46 8.04 6.41
N ASN A 192 -4.40 7.72 5.48
CA ASN A 192 -4.07 6.95 4.28
C ASN A 192 -3.27 7.77 3.27
N HIS A 193 -3.47 9.10 3.23
CA HIS A 193 -2.83 9.98 2.26
C HIS A 193 -1.97 11.08 2.91
N LEU A 194 -2.56 12.02 3.68
CA LEU A 194 -1.82 13.20 4.16
C LEU A 194 -0.64 12.84 5.07
N GLY A 195 -0.81 11.87 5.96
CA GLY A 195 0.27 11.37 6.81
C GLY A 195 1.40 10.75 6.00
N HIS A 196 1.09 9.98 4.96
CA HIS A 196 2.12 9.41 4.07
C HIS A 196 2.76 10.45 3.16
N PHE A 197 2.00 11.45 2.71
CA PHE A 197 2.55 12.59 1.98
C PHE A 197 3.61 13.32 2.82
N ALA A 198 3.25 13.69 4.05
CA ALA A 198 4.19 14.33 4.98
C ALA A 198 5.39 13.44 5.30
N LEU A 199 5.17 12.12 5.41
CA LEU A 199 6.22 11.14 5.68
C LEU A 199 7.26 11.08 4.54
N VAL A 200 6.82 11.09 3.28
CA VAL A 200 7.74 11.16 2.14
C VAL A 200 8.58 12.42 2.21
N GLY A 201 7.97 13.58 2.54
CA GLY A 201 8.70 14.83 2.74
C GLY A 201 9.75 14.76 3.85
N ALA A 202 9.37 14.19 5.00
CA ALA A 202 10.26 14.03 6.14
C ALA A 202 11.44 13.08 5.87
N LEU A 203 11.21 12.04 5.06
CA LEU A 203 12.21 11.00 4.77
C LEU A 203 12.97 11.21 3.46
N LEU A 204 12.65 12.25 2.68
CA LEU A 204 13.33 12.50 1.40
C LEU A 204 14.86 12.61 1.54
N PRO A 205 15.43 13.25 2.59
CA PRO A 205 16.87 13.24 2.80
C PRO A 205 17.46 11.83 2.90
N SER A 206 16.82 10.92 3.64
CA SER A 206 17.24 9.51 3.78
C SER A 206 17.05 8.72 2.47
N LEU A 207 15.95 8.95 1.75
CA LEU A 207 15.68 8.32 0.45
C LEU A 207 16.74 8.72 -0.58
N LYS A 208 17.12 9.99 -0.64
CA LYS A 208 18.16 10.49 -1.57
C LYS A 208 19.55 9.90 -1.30
N ARG A 209 19.81 9.34 -0.13
CA ARG A 209 21.07 8.68 0.22
C ARG A 209 21.14 7.19 -0.18
N ALA A 210 20.07 6.62 -0.68
CA ALA A 210 20.06 5.25 -1.20
C ALA A 210 20.97 5.15 -2.43
N VAL A 211 22.10 4.43 -2.32
CA VAL A 211 23.15 4.37 -3.35
C VAL A 211 22.62 3.75 -4.65
N GLY A 212 21.83 2.68 -4.53
CA GLY A 212 21.18 2.01 -5.66
C GLY A 212 19.89 2.69 -6.15
N GLY A 213 19.60 3.92 -5.66
CA GLY A 213 18.32 4.57 -5.86
C GLY A 213 17.27 4.08 -4.86
N PHE A 214 16.18 4.84 -4.73
CA PHE A 214 15.11 4.53 -3.79
C PHE A 214 13.80 4.16 -4.48
N ARG A 215 12.91 3.50 -3.73
CA ARG A 215 11.54 3.25 -4.18
C ARG A 215 10.53 3.60 -3.09
N VAL A 216 9.53 4.41 -3.46
CA VAL A 216 8.33 4.66 -2.65
C VAL A 216 7.19 3.81 -3.18
N ILE A 217 6.59 2.99 -2.32
CA ILE A 217 5.49 2.08 -2.66
C ILE A 217 4.25 2.52 -1.88
N ASN A 218 3.21 2.95 -2.58
CA ASN A 218 1.97 3.42 -1.98
C ASN A 218 0.88 2.35 -2.10
N VAL A 219 0.45 1.79 -0.97
CA VAL A 219 -0.64 0.81 -0.97
C VAL A 219 -1.97 1.51 -1.21
N SER A 220 -2.53 1.28 -2.39
CA SER A 220 -3.87 1.69 -2.78
C SER A 220 -4.88 0.55 -2.55
N SER A 221 -5.97 0.53 -3.30
CA SER A 221 -7.01 -0.49 -3.28
C SER A 221 -7.82 -0.38 -4.57
N ASP A 222 -8.50 -1.45 -4.97
CA ASP A 222 -9.49 -1.37 -6.05
C ASP A 222 -10.62 -0.38 -5.75
N ALA A 223 -10.81 -0.03 -4.46
CA ALA A 223 -11.72 1.03 -4.05
C ALA A 223 -11.39 2.42 -4.66
N HIS A 224 -10.18 2.66 -5.19
CA HIS A 224 -9.86 3.87 -5.93
C HIS A 224 -10.75 4.07 -7.15
N ARG A 225 -11.35 3.00 -7.68
CA ARG A 225 -12.29 3.03 -8.81
C ARG A 225 -13.66 3.58 -8.46
N PHE A 226 -13.98 3.71 -7.15
CA PHE A 226 -15.22 4.34 -6.69
C PHE A 226 -15.18 5.88 -6.80
N ALA A 227 -13.98 6.45 -6.88
CA ALA A 227 -13.78 7.88 -7.05
C ALA A 227 -13.63 8.22 -8.54
N ASP A 228 -14.66 8.80 -9.14
CA ASP A 228 -14.61 9.34 -10.49
C ASP A 228 -13.96 10.74 -10.53
N GLY A 229 -13.73 11.28 -11.74
CA GLY A 229 -13.08 12.57 -11.89
C GLY A 229 -13.86 13.74 -11.23
N LYS A 230 -15.20 13.66 -11.17
CA LYS A 230 -16.03 14.68 -10.54
C LYS A 230 -15.93 14.65 -9.02
N SER A 231 -15.97 13.45 -8.43
CA SER A 231 -15.84 13.28 -6.99
C SER A 231 -14.44 13.63 -6.49
N ILE A 232 -13.39 13.25 -7.24
CA ILE A 232 -12.01 13.66 -6.95
C ILE A 232 -11.89 15.18 -7.02
N GLN A 233 -12.36 15.81 -8.11
CA GLN A 233 -12.30 17.27 -8.27
C GLN A 233 -13.05 17.99 -7.14
N SER A 234 -14.27 17.53 -6.80
CA SER A 234 -15.06 18.10 -5.70
C SER A 234 -14.35 17.98 -4.34
N ALA A 235 -13.68 16.85 -4.09
CA ALA A 235 -12.91 16.67 -2.86
C ALA A 235 -11.68 17.59 -2.82
N LEU A 236 -11.01 17.78 -3.95
CA LEU A 236 -9.89 18.73 -4.05
C LEU A 236 -10.35 20.17 -3.83
N ASP A 237 -11.49 20.56 -4.38
CA ASP A 237 -12.09 21.90 -4.17
C ASP A 237 -12.51 22.12 -2.70
N ALA A 238 -12.87 21.06 -2.00
CA ALA A 238 -13.15 21.05 -0.56
C ALA A 238 -11.90 20.86 0.34
N ASN A 239 -10.68 21.03 -0.17
CA ASN A 239 -9.43 20.78 0.55
C ASN A 239 -9.36 19.36 1.18
N LEU A 240 -9.77 18.34 0.44
CA LEU A 240 -9.82 16.93 0.86
C LEU A 240 -10.75 16.65 2.06
N ASP A 241 -11.68 17.54 2.35
CA ASP A 241 -12.71 17.35 3.37
C ASP A 241 -14.12 17.36 2.74
N PRO A 242 -14.46 16.41 1.86
CA PRO A 242 -15.78 16.30 1.28
C PRO A 242 -16.79 15.87 2.34
N ALA A 243 -18.09 16.02 2.02
CA ALA A 243 -19.16 15.50 2.86
C ALA A 243 -18.92 14.01 3.19
N TYR A 244 -19.02 13.66 4.47
CA TYR A 244 -18.77 12.29 4.92
C TYR A 244 -19.81 11.33 4.34
N SER A 245 -19.37 10.30 3.66
CA SER A 245 -20.25 9.27 3.11
C SER A 245 -20.63 8.25 4.19
N ALA A 246 -21.91 7.82 4.19
CA ALA A 246 -22.38 6.81 5.13
C ALA A 246 -21.48 5.55 5.10
N GLY A 247 -21.00 5.14 6.27
CA GLY A 247 -20.11 4.00 6.44
C GLY A 247 -18.67 4.22 5.94
N GLY A 248 -18.25 5.46 5.61
CA GLY A 248 -16.88 5.82 5.29
C GLY A 248 -16.31 5.29 3.97
N TRP A 249 -17.13 4.65 3.12
CA TRP A 249 -16.63 4.04 1.89
C TRP A 249 -16.20 5.05 0.82
N GLY A 250 -16.92 6.19 0.71
CA GLY A 250 -16.53 7.26 -0.22
C GLY A 250 -15.19 7.88 0.16
N ASN A 251 -14.98 8.16 1.44
CA ASN A 251 -13.73 8.70 1.96
C ASN A 251 -12.58 7.68 1.80
N TYR A 252 -12.86 6.40 1.97
CA TYR A 252 -11.88 5.34 1.70
C TYR A 252 -11.50 5.29 0.21
N GLY A 253 -12.47 5.23 -0.70
CA GLY A 253 -12.23 5.26 -2.14
C GLY A 253 -11.42 6.49 -2.57
N LEU A 254 -11.81 7.67 -2.08
CA LEU A 254 -11.07 8.92 -2.29
C LEU A 254 -9.63 8.83 -1.79
N SER A 255 -9.39 8.33 -0.57
CA SER A 255 -8.04 8.20 -0.01
C SER A 255 -7.16 7.27 -0.85
N LYS A 256 -7.76 6.21 -1.42
CA LYS A 256 -7.04 5.25 -2.27
C LYS A 256 -6.81 5.79 -3.70
N ALA A 257 -7.70 6.62 -4.23
CA ALA A 257 -7.46 7.39 -5.45
C ALA A 257 -6.35 8.44 -5.23
N ALA A 258 -6.36 9.12 -4.08
CA ALA A 258 -5.30 10.06 -3.70
C ALA A 258 -3.93 9.38 -3.65
N ASN A 259 -3.82 8.13 -3.18
CA ASN A 259 -2.55 7.40 -3.18
C ASN A 259 -2.04 7.10 -4.60
N VAL A 260 -2.92 6.87 -5.58
CA VAL A 260 -2.53 6.71 -6.99
C VAL A 260 -2.09 8.06 -7.59
N LEU A 261 -2.89 9.12 -7.41
CA LEU A 261 -2.54 10.48 -7.86
C LEU A 261 -1.22 10.96 -7.25
N PHE A 262 -1.01 10.73 -5.96
CA PHE A 262 0.25 11.03 -5.27
C PHE A 262 1.43 10.30 -5.92
N THR A 263 1.26 9.04 -6.29
CA THR A 263 2.28 8.26 -6.99
C THR A 263 2.63 8.88 -8.34
N VAL A 264 1.63 9.33 -9.11
CA VAL A 264 1.81 9.98 -10.42
C VAL A 264 2.66 11.24 -10.29
N GLU A 265 2.28 12.15 -9.39
CA GLU A 265 3.00 13.41 -9.22
C GLU A 265 4.36 13.20 -8.57
N LEU A 266 4.48 12.30 -7.60
CA LEU A 266 5.76 11.97 -6.97
C LEU A 266 6.76 11.44 -8.01
N GLN A 267 6.34 10.53 -8.89
CA GLN A 267 7.19 10.03 -9.97
C GLN A 267 7.61 11.15 -10.92
N THR A 268 6.67 12.01 -11.31
CA THR A 268 6.96 13.17 -12.18
C THR A 268 8.03 14.08 -11.57
N ARG A 269 7.94 14.34 -10.26
CA ARG A 269 8.91 15.19 -9.56
C ARG A 269 10.26 14.53 -9.37
N ILE A 270 10.31 13.23 -9.10
CA ILE A 270 11.54 12.44 -9.03
C ILE A 270 12.29 12.52 -10.38
N GLU A 271 11.57 12.30 -11.50
CA GLU A 271 12.13 12.39 -12.85
C GLU A 271 12.63 13.82 -13.17
N ALA A 272 11.82 14.83 -12.89
CA ALA A 272 12.18 16.23 -13.16
C ALA A 272 13.41 16.68 -12.37
N ALA A 273 13.61 16.15 -11.16
CA ALA A 273 14.78 16.44 -10.32
C ALA A 273 16.02 15.59 -10.68
N GLY A 274 15.91 14.67 -11.63
CA GLY A 274 17.00 13.77 -12.01
C GLY A 274 17.44 12.82 -10.89
N LEU A 275 16.56 12.54 -9.93
CA LEU A 275 16.88 11.66 -8.80
C LEU A 275 16.86 10.20 -9.22
N LYS A 276 17.78 9.41 -8.66
CA LYS A 276 17.75 7.96 -8.77
C LYS A 276 16.67 7.40 -7.83
N GLY A 277 15.44 7.34 -8.32
CA GLY A 277 14.32 6.86 -7.51
C GLY A 277 13.08 6.57 -8.33
N SER A 278 12.14 5.87 -7.72
CA SER A 278 10.86 5.56 -8.33
C SER A 278 9.71 5.58 -7.33
N ALA A 279 8.51 5.90 -7.81
CA ALA A 279 7.27 5.79 -7.07
C ALA A 279 6.30 4.85 -7.79
N VAL A 280 5.69 3.94 -7.06
CA VAL A 280 4.71 2.97 -7.57
C VAL A 280 3.55 2.84 -6.60
N SER A 281 2.38 2.47 -7.10
CA SER A 281 1.22 2.11 -6.28
C SER A 281 0.71 0.72 -6.61
N LEU A 282 -0.05 0.13 -5.71
CA LEU A 282 -0.54 -1.23 -5.85
C LEU A 282 -1.91 -1.44 -5.20
N HIS A 283 -2.59 -2.51 -5.62
CA HIS A 283 -3.71 -3.13 -4.94
C HIS A 283 -3.30 -4.51 -4.41
N PRO A 284 -3.52 -4.80 -3.11
CA PRO A 284 -3.09 -6.07 -2.50
C PRO A 284 -4.09 -7.23 -2.69
N GLY A 285 -5.23 -7.00 -3.34
CA GLY A 285 -6.38 -7.90 -3.31
C GLY A 285 -7.33 -7.63 -2.14
N LEU A 286 -8.40 -8.40 -2.02
CA LEU A 286 -9.29 -8.36 -0.86
C LEU A 286 -8.73 -9.32 0.19
N VAL A 287 -8.03 -8.79 1.18
CA VAL A 287 -7.27 -9.57 2.17
C VAL A 287 -7.92 -9.52 3.53
N GLN A 288 -7.99 -10.65 4.23
CA GLN A 288 -8.46 -10.70 5.60
C GLN A 288 -7.42 -10.09 6.56
N THR A 289 -7.65 -8.86 6.99
CA THR A 289 -6.75 -8.15 7.91
C THR A 289 -7.54 -7.34 8.93
N ASP A 290 -6.87 -6.82 9.95
CA ASP A 290 -7.44 -5.87 10.92
C ASP A 290 -7.98 -4.58 10.26
N LEU A 291 -7.73 -4.35 8.98
CA LEU A 291 -8.31 -3.27 8.22
C LEU A 291 -9.85 -3.34 8.19
N GLN A 292 -10.41 -4.54 8.26
CA GLN A 292 -11.86 -4.81 8.22
C GLN A 292 -12.53 -4.68 9.60
N ARG A 293 -11.82 -4.26 10.65
CA ARG A 293 -12.33 -4.20 12.04
C ARG A 293 -13.65 -3.45 12.18
N TYR A 294 -13.83 -2.37 11.44
CA TYR A 294 -15.08 -1.59 11.47
C TYR A 294 -16.23 -2.25 10.72
N ILE A 295 -15.95 -3.17 9.79
CA ILE A 295 -16.99 -3.93 9.06
C ILE A 295 -17.47 -5.12 9.87
N VAL A 296 -16.57 -5.77 10.64
CA VAL A 296 -16.83 -7.04 11.34
C VAL A 296 -17.25 -6.84 12.78
N GLY A 297 -17.42 -5.59 13.24
CA GLY A 297 -17.87 -5.28 14.61
C GLY A 297 -16.78 -5.38 15.69
N GLY A 298 -15.51 -5.39 15.29
CA GLY A 298 -14.36 -5.36 16.21
C GLY A 298 -13.81 -3.94 16.35
N VAL A 299 -14.29 -3.16 17.30
CA VAL A 299 -13.62 -1.89 17.68
C VAL A 299 -12.38 -2.25 18.48
N SER A 300 -11.18 -1.79 18.07
CA SER A 300 -10.00 -1.97 18.90
C SER A 300 -10.15 -1.12 20.17
N ALA A 301 -9.72 -1.64 21.31
CA ALA A 301 -9.73 -0.92 22.60
C ALA A 301 -8.99 0.43 22.58
N GLU A 302 -8.26 0.74 21.50
CA GLU A 302 -7.52 1.97 21.30
C GLU A 302 -8.32 3.06 20.54
N ASP A 303 -9.40 2.69 19.85
CA ASP A 303 -10.33 3.65 19.22
C ASP A 303 -11.50 3.98 20.19
N THR A 304 -11.18 4.29 21.43
CA THR A 304 -12.14 4.60 22.52
C THR A 304 -13.06 5.80 22.24
N ARG A 305 -12.94 6.45 21.09
CA ARG A 305 -13.82 7.54 20.64
C ARG A 305 -14.95 7.07 19.71
N VAL A 306 -14.91 5.83 19.23
CA VAL A 306 -16.05 5.24 18.52
C VAL A 306 -17.04 4.79 19.59
N SER A 307 -18.24 5.35 19.59
CA SER A 307 -19.24 5.06 20.60
C SER A 307 -19.49 3.54 20.68
N GLU A 308 -19.65 3.00 21.89
CA GLU A 308 -19.97 1.59 22.15
C GLU A 308 -21.29 1.11 21.49
N THR A 309 -21.98 2.01 20.76
CA THR A 309 -23.23 1.76 20.05
C THR A 309 -23.06 1.17 18.65
N ALA A 310 -21.85 0.92 18.17
CA ALA A 310 -21.66 0.15 16.94
C ALA A 310 -22.10 -1.30 17.18
N ALA A 311 -23.39 -1.55 17.02
CA ALA A 311 -24.01 -2.85 17.22
C ALA A 311 -23.30 -3.91 16.35
N ALA A 312 -23.06 -5.08 16.95
CA ALA A 312 -22.60 -6.26 16.21
C ALA A 312 -23.47 -6.47 14.96
N PRO A 313 -22.91 -6.85 13.81
CA PRO A 313 -23.65 -6.99 12.57
C PRO A 313 -24.82 -7.95 12.77
N THR A 314 -26.05 -7.43 12.73
CA THR A 314 -27.27 -8.23 12.78
C THR A 314 -27.50 -8.95 11.45
N GLY A 315 -28.04 -10.17 11.48
CA GLY A 315 -28.53 -10.99 10.38
C GLY A 315 -27.86 -10.86 9.01
N VAL A 316 -28.00 -9.72 8.34
CA VAL A 316 -27.46 -9.48 6.99
C VAL A 316 -25.94 -9.34 6.99
N GLY A 317 -25.35 -8.70 8.01
CA GLY A 317 -23.90 -8.56 8.13
C GLY A 317 -23.22 -9.91 8.43
N LYS A 318 -23.87 -10.76 9.22
CA LYS A 318 -23.39 -12.13 9.49
C LYS A 318 -23.51 -13.02 8.26
N PHE A 319 -24.57 -12.89 7.49
CA PHE A 319 -24.79 -13.63 6.23
C PHE A 319 -23.79 -13.21 5.14
N LEU A 320 -23.49 -11.89 5.01
CA LEU A 320 -22.46 -11.37 4.12
C LEU A 320 -21.07 -11.86 4.51
N LYS A 321 -20.76 -11.91 5.81
CA LYS A 321 -19.49 -12.45 6.31
C LYS A 321 -19.34 -13.93 5.96
N GLU A 322 -20.30 -14.77 6.33
CA GLU A 322 -20.18 -16.24 6.23
C GLU A 322 -20.32 -16.78 4.80
N LYS A 323 -21.08 -16.12 3.94
CA LYS A 323 -21.33 -16.65 2.58
C LYS A 323 -20.60 -15.95 1.45
N LEU A 324 -20.16 -14.72 1.63
CA LEU A 324 -19.54 -13.93 0.57
C LEU A 324 -18.10 -13.58 0.86
N LEU A 325 -17.79 -13.01 2.03
CA LEU A 325 -16.44 -12.58 2.38
C LEU A 325 -15.49 -13.79 2.49
N ASP A 326 -15.89 -14.87 3.12
CA ASP A 326 -15.04 -16.05 3.31
C ASP A 326 -14.67 -16.77 2.00
N LYS A 327 -15.38 -16.48 0.89
CA LYS A 327 -15.10 -17.09 -0.43
C LYS A 327 -14.25 -16.21 -1.35
N VAL A 328 -14.09 -14.91 -1.04
CA VAL A 328 -13.43 -13.93 -1.91
C VAL A 328 -12.17 -13.36 -1.27
N VAL A 329 -12.04 -13.53 0.03
CA VAL A 329 -10.92 -12.99 0.80
C VAL A 329 -9.71 -13.91 0.68
N ILE A 330 -8.60 -13.34 0.22
CA ILE A 330 -7.32 -14.07 0.09
C ILE A 330 -6.53 -14.03 1.41
N PRO A 331 -5.69 -15.05 1.67
CA PRO A 331 -4.79 -15.06 2.83
C PRO A 331 -3.83 -13.87 2.84
N VAL A 332 -3.38 -13.46 4.02
CA VAL A 332 -2.43 -12.35 4.20
C VAL A 332 -1.13 -12.61 3.44
N GLU A 333 -0.71 -13.85 3.40
CA GLU A 333 0.48 -14.30 2.69
C GLU A 333 0.38 -14.04 1.19
N VAL A 334 -0.75 -14.31 0.58
CA VAL A 334 -1.00 -14.03 -0.84
C VAL A 334 -1.14 -12.53 -1.09
N GLY A 335 -1.90 -11.85 -0.24
CA GLY A 335 -2.12 -10.41 -0.34
C GLY A 335 -0.83 -9.58 -0.25
N ALA A 336 0.16 -10.06 0.49
CA ALA A 336 1.45 -9.38 0.60
C ALA A 336 2.35 -9.55 -0.65
N ASN A 337 2.02 -10.45 -1.59
CA ASN A 337 2.87 -10.75 -2.73
C ASN A 337 3.26 -9.50 -3.53
N THR A 338 2.28 -8.67 -3.91
CA THR A 338 2.55 -7.51 -4.78
C THR A 338 3.47 -6.50 -4.10
N GLN A 339 3.25 -6.20 -2.81
CA GLN A 339 4.10 -5.23 -2.12
C GLN A 339 5.51 -5.78 -1.82
N VAL A 340 5.65 -7.08 -1.52
CA VAL A 340 6.96 -7.73 -1.36
C VAL A 340 7.69 -7.78 -2.70
N PHE A 341 7.00 -8.11 -3.79
CA PHE A 341 7.55 -8.10 -5.14
C PHE A 341 8.09 -6.71 -5.50
N LEU A 342 7.30 -5.66 -5.31
CA LEU A 342 7.72 -4.29 -5.61
C LEU A 342 8.88 -3.80 -4.73
N ALA A 343 8.97 -4.29 -3.50
CA ALA A 343 10.07 -3.93 -2.60
C ALA A 343 11.38 -4.66 -2.94
N ALA A 344 11.28 -5.91 -3.42
CA ALA A 344 12.41 -6.80 -3.59
C ALA A 344 12.91 -6.92 -5.03
N ALA A 345 11.99 -6.96 -6.02
CA ALA A 345 12.37 -7.27 -7.39
C ALA A 345 13.06 -6.09 -8.06
N ALA A 346 14.27 -6.35 -8.51
CA ALA A 346 14.94 -5.49 -9.45
C ALA A 346 14.06 -5.31 -10.72
N ASP A 347 13.33 -6.33 -11.15
CA ASP A 347 12.53 -6.39 -12.38
C ASP A 347 11.10 -5.83 -12.27
N ALA A 348 10.63 -5.46 -11.10
CA ALA A 348 9.36 -4.70 -10.96
C ALA A 348 9.48 -3.26 -11.50
N GLY A 349 10.32 -3.09 -12.50
CA GLY A 349 10.92 -1.93 -13.04
C GLY A 349 12.43 -1.97 -12.82
N GLY A 350 13.00 -3.14 -12.63
CA GLY A 350 14.38 -3.61 -12.58
C GLY A 350 15.36 -2.78 -11.82
N ASP A 351 15.71 -1.81 -12.40
CA ASP A 351 16.42 -0.65 -11.91
C ASP A 351 15.44 0.20 -11.10
N ARG A 352 15.68 0.45 -9.82
CA ARG A 352 14.92 1.42 -9.01
C ARG A 352 14.93 2.81 -9.65
N THR A 353 15.75 3.01 -10.66
CA THR A 353 15.90 4.24 -11.45
C THR A 353 15.17 4.19 -12.79
N ALA A 354 14.70 3.02 -13.25
CA ALA A 354 13.94 2.92 -14.49
C ALA A 354 12.54 3.54 -14.32
N LYS A 355 12.00 4.15 -15.38
CA LYS A 355 10.63 4.70 -15.36
C LYS A 355 9.62 3.59 -15.07
N PRO A 356 9.01 3.55 -13.88
CA PRO A 356 8.15 2.46 -13.47
C PRO A 356 6.79 2.55 -14.17
N LYS A 357 6.14 1.42 -14.31
CA LYS A 357 4.68 1.40 -14.46
C LYS A 357 4.07 1.75 -13.12
N LEU A 358 3.09 2.66 -13.12
CA LEU A 358 2.68 3.36 -11.90
C LEU A 358 1.75 2.57 -10.98
N TYR A 359 1.06 1.52 -11.51
CA TYR A 359 0.07 0.77 -10.73
C TYR A 359 0.15 -0.74 -10.99
N PHE A 360 0.07 -1.51 -9.90
CA PHE A 360 0.22 -2.97 -9.93
C PHE A 360 -0.93 -3.67 -9.21
N ASP A 361 -1.33 -4.81 -9.78
CA ASP A 361 -2.23 -5.78 -9.20
C ASP A 361 -1.65 -7.18 -9.44
N ASN A 362 -1.66 -8.04 -8.41
CA ASN A 362 -1.14 -9.40 -8.48
C ASN A 362 0.24 -9.48 -9.19
N MET A 363 1.18 -8.64 -8.75
CA MET A 363 2.55 -8.51 -9.29
C MET A 363 2.62 -8.12 -10.78
N LYS A 364 1.52 -7.73 -11.39
CA LYS A 364 1.45 -7.31 -12.79
C LYS A 364 1.13 -5.83 -12.89
N ALA A 365 1.78 -5.14 -13.82
CA ALA A 365 1.44 -3.75 -14.12
C ALA A 365 0.09 -3.69 -14.83
N VAL A 366 -0.83 -2.91 -14.28
CA VAL A 366 -2.17 -2.70 -14.83
C VAL A 366 -2.51 -1.21 -14.90
N LYS A 367 -3.57 -0.86 -15.62
CA LYS A 367 -4.06 0.52 -15.66
C LYS A 367 -4.94 0.80 -14.43
N PRO A 368 -4.68 1.88 -13.68
CA PRO A 368 -5.61 2.33 -12.64
C PRO A 368 -6.87 2.97 -13.27
N ASN A 369 -7.77 3.50 -12.46
CA ASN A 369 -8.82 4.40 -12.90
C ASN A 369 -8.18 5.63 -13.58
N GLU A 370 -8.69 6.03 -14.75
CA GLU A 370 -8.14 7.14 -15.53
C GLU A 370 -8.10 8.45 -14.74
N ALA A 371 -9.15 8.76 -13.99
CA ALA A 371 -9.19 9.95 -13.15
C ALA A 371 -8.17 9.91 -12.00
N ALA A 372 -7.90 8.75 -11.43
CA ALA A 372 -6.87 8.58 -10.40
C ALA A 372 -5.43 8.61 -10.99
N ALA A 373 -5.29 8.60 -12.30
CA ALA A 373 -4.02 8.74 -13.00
C ALA A 373 -3.89 10.05 -13.79
N ASP A 374 -4.84 10.97 -13.65
CA ASP A 374 -4.82 12.26 -14.34
C ASP A 374 -3.72 13.19 -13.78
N PRO A 375 -2.76 13.66 -14.61
CA PRO A 375 -1.66 14.47 -14.12
C PRO A 375 -2.08 15.85 -13.58
N ALA A 376 -3.20 16.42 -14.07
CA ALA A 376 -3.67 17.72 -13.58
C ALA A 376 -4.29 17.57 -12.19
N LEU A 377 -5.08 16.52 -11.97
CA LEU A 377 -5.62 16.19 -10.65
C LEU A 377 -4.50 15.79 -9.68
N ALA A 378 -3.47 15.08 -10.14
CA ALA A 378 -2.32 14.70 -9.33
C ALA A 378 -1.54 15.92 -8.82
N ARG A 379 -1.28 16.90 -9.71
CA ARG A 379 -0.64 18.17 -9.33
C ARG A 379 -1.48 18.97 -8.34
N LYS A 380 -2.78 19.09 -8.60
CA LYS A 380 -3.70 19.79 -7.69
C LYS A 380 -3.75 19.12 -6.31
N LEU A 381 -3.80 17.78 -6.26
CA LEU A 381 -3.71 17.03 -5.00
C LEU A 381 -2.42 17.34 -4.26
N TRP A 382 -1.30 17.37 -4.96
CA TRP A 382 0.00 17.69 -4.38
C TRP A 382 0.01 19.06 -3.72
N ASP A 383 -0.41 20.10 -4.43
CA ASP A 383 -0.42 21.48 -3.94
C ASP A 383 -1.32 21.61 -2.68
N ILE A 384 -2.47 20.96 -2.69
CA ILE A 384 -3.38 20.92 -1.54
C ILE A 384 -2.73 20.16 -0.37
N SER A 385 -2.08 19.03 -0.63
CA SER A 385 -1.42 18.23 0.40
C SER A 385 -0.26 18.99 1.04
N GLU A 386 0.56 19.71 0.27
CA GLU A 386 1.62 20.59 0.82
C GLU A 386 1.02 21.67 1.74
N LYS A 387 -0.06 22.33 1.30
CA LYS A 387 -0.75 23.36 2.08
C LYS A 387 -1.31 22.80 3.40
N LEU A 388 -2.02 21.67 3.34
CA LEU A 388 -2.70 21.07 4.49
C LEU A 388 -1.68 20.52 5.51
N THR A 389 -0.67 19.82 5.04
CA THR A 389 0.35 19.22 5.93
C THR A 389 1.41 20.19 6.36
N LYS A 390 1.45 21.40 5.78
CA LYS A 390 2.54 22.39 5.94
C LYS A 390 3.92 21.76 5.65
N THR A 391 3.96 20.82 4.71
CA THR A 391 5.16 20.09 4.30
C THR A 391 5.49 20.46 2.86
N THR A 392 6.62 21.08 2.63
CA THR A 392 7.14 21.32 1.27
C THR A 392 8.17 20.24 0.94
N ILE A 393 7.90 19.44 -0.08
CA ILE A 393 8.81 18.37 -0.52
C ILE A 393 9.79 18.97 -1.55
N ARG A 394 11.06 19.14 -1.16
CA ARG A 394 12.11 19.70 -2.02
C ARG A 394 13.00 18.59 -2.58
N PHE A 395 12.84 18.29 -3.84
CA PHE A 395 13.63 17.30 -4.57
C PHE A 395 15.05 17.74 -4.88
#